data_98f826c81b52e3a52b04136580e836ee
#
_entry.id   98f826c81b52e3a52b04136580e836ee
#
_cell.length_a   1.000
_cell.length_b   1.000
_cell.length_c   1.000
_cell.angle_alpha   90.00
_cell.angle_beta   90.00
_cell.angle_gamma   90.00
#
_symmetry.space_group_name_H-M   'P 1'
#
loop_
_entity.id
_entity.type
_entity.pdbx_description
1 polymer ?
#
loop_
_entity_poly.entity_id
_entity_poly.type
_entity_poly.pdbx_seq_one_letter_code
_entity_poly.pdbx_strand_id
1 'polypeptide(L)'
;MKKLLALLLALTVLFGLVACGTPAADDDNNGGEVSNDGTIGTPEAPVTVKVVCKDVFPDEEDVKALCAAINEKMAAQGTYVDVQFVEPPASSYASAMPLAVMNGEVDADIIYFQGGDKPLADQGLLEDLTPYIQNSTYVKQLMDESNVAKMESYPYLLWLAPPRVSTPVVRTDWLEGVTSYETLVADPTPENYIAFFKELKEVNGAEYAFTMYGDLQKLDAFFNHAFGVTGTCVQENGEWIFSKASQAEKAKLEFYAQLYAEGLLDPDFLTLTWDVVEQRFYDGEAAIIAGTAGGVVQVYDQKMMSLYGEGASLTVLPPAKGVSQSYLSIDVTKEGRGYAINVDSQVKDAAWAVLEFMASPEGRILDKVGIEGTHYTIENDQIVFTDKFAGWWARFWDTTNNFDPTPALAEPVLTPAASDSLAKVNEYMVMDHNLLIPEELTPQWDAMNQLYNEYASDIVRGVKSIDAFDEFVAKWNENGGNDFHDLLQETFG
;
A
#
# COMPACT_ATOMS: atom_id res chain seq x y z
N MET A 1 40.75 35.56 26.17
CA MET A 1 40.63 36.44 27.35
C MET A 1 39.19 36.38 27.81
N LYS A 2 38.96 35.65 28.90
CA LYS A 2 38.31 36.13 30.14
C LYS A 2 36.83 36.48 29.96
N LYS A 3 35.82 36.03 30.65
CA LYS A 3 35.60 35.26 31.92
C LYS A 3 34.06 35.17 31.98
N LEU A 4 33.49 34.02 32.29
CA LEU A 4 32.84 33.64 33.54
C LEU A 4 31.90 34.69 34.15
N LEU A 5 30.61 34.32 34.32
CA LEU A 5 29.99 34.33 35.65
C LEU A 5 28.72 33.43 35.66
N ALA A 6 28.77 32.43 36.52
CA ALA A 6 27.63 31.68 37.03
C ALA A 6 27.05 32.43 38.23
N LEU A 7 25.74 32.33 38.48
CA LEU A 7 25.19 32.52 39.82
C LEU A 7 23.99 31.62 40.07
N LEU A 8 24.17 30.71 41.00
CA LEU A 8 23.16 29.96 41.75
C LEU A 8 22.42 30.88 42.72
N LEU A 9 21.16 30.54 43.05
CA LEU A 9 20.54 30.57 44.38
C LEU A 9 19.16 29.93 44.23
N ALA A 10 18.87 28.75 44.72
CA ALA A 10 18.66 28.23 46.07
C ALA A 10 17.36 28.67 46.76
N LEU A 11 16.47 27.68 46.88
CA LEU A 11 15.47 27.37 47.94
C LEU A 11 14.85 28.47 48.78
N THR A 12 13.50 28.44 48.85
CA THR A 12 12.80 28.38 50.15
C THR A 12 11.44 27.71 50.01
N VAL A 13 11.25 26.65 50.78
CA VAL A 13 9.95 25.98 51.09
C VAL A 13 9.26 26.79 52.14
N LEU A 14 7.95 27.05 51.98
CA LEU A 14 7.07 27.38 53.10
C LEU A 14 5.66 26.82 52.86
N PHE A 15 5.29 25.93 53.77
CA PHE A 15 3.92 25.39 53.95
C PHE A 15 2.96 26.48 54.35
N GLY A 16 1.76 26.42 53.79
CA GLY A 16 0.63 27.19 54.26
C GLY A 16 -0.70 26.58 53.81
N LEU A 17 -1.25 25.72 54.65
CA LEU A 17 -2.66 25.28 54.57
C LEU A 17 -3.57 26.42 54.98
N VAL A 18 -4.54 26.83 54.13
CA VAL A 18 -5.88 27.28 54.58
C VAL A 18 -6.88 27.07 53.46
N ALA A 19 -8.08 26.69 53.85
CA ALA A 19 -9.18 26.15 53.11
C ALA A 19 -10.04 27.13 52.30
N CYS A 20 -10.82 26.55 51.37
CA CYS A 20 -12.13 26.95 50.87
C CYS A 20 -12.26 28.25 50.05
N GLY A 21 -12.57 28.06 48.78
CA GLY A 21 -13.20 29.08 47.93
C GLY A 21 -13.12 28.66 46.48
N THR A 22 -14.16 28.00 45.95
CA THR A 22 -14.34 27.66 44.55
C THR A 22 -14.54 28.94 43.73
N PRO A 23 -13.76 29.16 42.68
CA PRO A 23 -14.27 29.82 41.48
C PRO A 23 -14.51 28.74 40.41
N ALA A 24 -15.67 28.86 39.76
CA ALA A 24 -15.96 28.10 38.55
C ALA A 24 -14.86 28.33 37.52
N ALA A 25 -14.16 27.29 37.13
CA ALA A 25 -13.42 27.25 35.90
C ALA A 25 -14.39 26.77 34.83
N ASP A 26 -14.49 27.53 33.77
CA ASP A 26 -15.09 27.09 32.52
C ASP A 26 -14.22 25.92 32.00
N ASP A 27 -14.68 24.70 32.24
CA ASP A 27 -14.18 23.48 31.61
C ASP A 27 -14.93 23.30 30.30
N ASP A 28 -14.39 23.88 29.23
CA ASP A 28 -14.68 23.44 27.85
C ASP A 28 -13.95 22.11 27.58
N ASN A 29 -14.14 21.13 28.45
CA ASN A 29 -13.70 19.74 28.18
C ASN A 29 -14.93 18.92 27.75
N ASN A 30 -15.30 19.06 26.48
CA ASN A 30 -16.38 18.31 25.86
C ASN A 30 -15.86 16.91 25.38
N GLY A 31 -15.19 16.20 26.25
CA GLY A 31 -14.87 14.80 26.09
C GLY A 31 -16.07 13.97 26.48
N GLY A 32 -16.86 13.51 25.51
CA GLY A 32 -17.91 12.54 25.75
C GLY A 32 -17.34 11.26 26.35
N GLU A 33 -17.74 10.90 27.57
CA GLU A 33 -17.27 9.69 28.26
C GLU A 33 -17.92 8.45 27.62
N VAL A 34 -17.13 7.38 27.48
CA VAL A 34 -17.68 6.02 27.30
C VAL A 34 -18.32 5.63 28.63
N SER A 35 -19.63 5.37 28.63
CA SER A 35 -20.34 4.99 29.83
C SER A 35 -19.91 3.57 30.27
N ASN A 36 -20.08 3.27 31.58
CA ASN A 36 -19.74 1.96 32.15
C ASN A 36 -20.48 0.76 31.54
N ASP A 37 -21.46 1.01 30.67
CA ASP A 37 -22.21 -0.02 29.90
C ASP A 37 -21.73 -0.16 28.45
N GLY A 38 -20.66 0.51 28.05
CA GLY A 38 -20.08 0.46 26.70
C GLY A 38 -20.77 1.36 25.67
N THR A 39 -21.69 2.26 26.09
CA THR A 39 -22.34 3.22 25.20
C THR A 39 -21.40 4.38 24.90
N ILE A 40 -21.22 4.72 23.61
CA ILE A 40 -20.40 5.82 23.14
C ILE A 40 -21.29 7.02 22.89
N GLY A 41 -21.09 8.07 23.66
CA GLY A 41 -21.82 9.35 23.55
C GLY A 41 -23.32 9.27 23.84
N THR A 42 -24.01 10.37 23.64
CA THR A 42 -25.48 10.48 23.67
C THR A 42 -25.95 11.37 22.52
N PRO A 43 -27.26 11.37 22.19
CA PRO A 43 -27.79 12.28 21.15
C PRO A 43 -27.48 13.75 21.40
N GLU A 44 -27.45 14.16 22.70
CA GLU A 44 -27.20 15.53 23.11
C GLU A 44 -25.72 15.88 23.26
N ALA A 45 -24.87 14.85 23.41
CA ALA A 45 -23.40 14.97 23.57
C ALA A 45 -22.68 13.85 22.81
N PRO A 46 -22.61 13.91 21.48
CA PRO A 46 -21.84 12.94 20.69
C PRO A 46 -20.34 13.08 20.97
N VAL A 47 -19.61 11.97 20.88
CA VAL A 47 -18.15 11.96 21.03
C VAL A 47 -17.51 12.45 19.74
N THR A 48 -16.76 13.54 19.79
CA THR A 48 -15.99 14.00 18.62
C THR A 48 -14.81 13.05 18.36
N VAL A 49 -14.71 12.56 17.12
CA VAL A 49 -13.61 11.71 16.63
C VAL A 49 -12.96 12.42 15.46
N LYS A 50 -11.69 12.80 15.61
CA LYS A 50 -10.91 13.50 14.60
C LYS A 50 -10.11 12.52 13.76
N VAL A 51 -10.19 12.65 12.44
CA VAL A 51 -9.52 11.79 11.47
C VAL A 51 -8.62 12.62 10.57
N VAL A 52 -7.38 12.20 10.38
CA VAL A 52 -6.51 12.80 9.37
C VAL A 52 -6.19 11.75 8.28
N CYS A 53 -6.41 12.11 7.01
CA CYS A 53 -6.13 11.26 5.88
C CYS A 53 -5.53 12.07 4.73
N LYS A 54 -4.68 11.43 3.94
CA LYS A 54 -4.07 12.03 2.77
C LYS A 54 -5.13 12.42 1.73
N ASP A 55 -4.99 13.62 1.19
CA ASP A 55 -5.87 14.15 0.13
C ASP A 55 -7.36 14.23 0.54
N VAL A 56 -7.65 14.27 1.85
CA VAL A 56 -9.00 14.47 2.41
C VAL A 56 -9.02 15.79 3.17
N PHE A 57 -9.76 16.74 2.66
CA PHE A 57 -9.83 18.10 3.22
C PHE A 57 -11.19 18.37 3.85
N PRO A 58 -11.24 18.92 5.09
CA PRO A 58 -12.47 19.09 5.85
C PRO A 58 -13.48 20.02 5.19
N ASP A 59 -13.03 20.91 4.30
CA ASP A 59 -13.91 21.87 3.63
C ASP A 59 -14.60 21.32 2.38
N GLU A 60 -14.19 20.14 1.88
CA GLU A 60 -14.82 19.52 0.72
C GLU A 60 -16.25 19.06 1.01
N GLU A 61 -17.16 19.32 0.08
CA GLU A 61 -18.60 19.00 0.25
C GLU A 61 -18.82 17.49 0.41
N ASP A 62 -18.07 16.64 -0.33
CA ASP A 62 -18.17 15.20 -0.24
C ASP A 62 -17.65 14.67 1.10
N VAL A 63 -16.62 15.29 1.68
CA VAL A 63 -16.08 14.95 3.00
C VAL A 63 -17.08 15.31 4.10
N LYS A 64 -17.67 16.52 4.05
CA LYS A 64 -18.74 16.92 4.96
C LYS A 64 -19.95 15.99 4.89
N ALA A 65 -20.35 15.63 3.68
CA ALA A 65 -21.45 14.71 3.46
C ALA A 65 -21.15 13.31 3.98
N LEU A 66 -19.91 12.82 3.80
CA LEU A 66 -19.45 11.53 4.36
C LEU A 66 -19.53 11.55 5.90
N CYS A 67 -18.96 12.58 6.56
CA CYS A 67 -19.01 12.70 8.01
C CYS A 67 -20.45 12.71 8.53
N ALA A 68 -21.33 13.50 7.91
CA ALA A 68 -22.74 13.56 8.29
C ALA A 68 -23.43 12.20 8.16
N ALA A 69 -23.17 11.47 7.08
CA ALA A 69 -23.75 10.14 6.86
C ALA A 69 -23.19 9.09 7.84
N ILE A 70 -21.89 9.13 8.18
CA ILE A 70 -21.31 8.26 9.23
C ILE A 70 -22.02 8.53 10.56
N ASN A 71 -22.11 9.79 10.97
CA ASN A 71 -22.74 10.19 12.24
C ASN A 71 -24.21 9.75 12.32
N GLU A 72 -24.99 9.96 11.25
CA GLU A 72 -26.39 9.54 11.19
C GLU A 72 -26.54 8.02 11.32
N LYS A 73 -25.75 7.25 10.56
CA LYS A 73 -25.85 5.80 10.53
C LYS A 73 -25.38 5.15 11.83
N MET A 74 -24.31 5.66 12.43
CA MET A 74 -23.83 5.18 13.72
C MET A 74 -24.82 5.53 14.85
N ALA A 75 -25.42 6.72 14.81
CA ALA A 75 -26.47 7.11 15.76
C ALA A 75 -27.71 6.20 15.67
N ALA A 76 -28.11 5.75 14.47
CA ALA A 76 -29.19 4.79 14.27
C ALA A 76 -28.88 3.41 14.92
N GLN A 77 -27.60 3.10 15.14
CA GLN A 77 -27.13 1.89 15.84
C GLN A 77 -26.87 2.11 17.34
N GLY A 78 -27.15 3.31 17.86
CA GLY A 78 -26.98 3.66 19.28
C GLY A 78 -25.55 4.11 19.64
N THR A 79 -24.70 4.42 18.66
CA THR A 79 -23.35 4.96 18.84
C THR A 79 -23.35 6.42 18.36
N TYR A 80 -23.15 7.34 19.29
CA TYR A 80 -23.26 8.76 19.00
C TYR A 80 -21.88 9.40 18.90
N VAL A 81 -21.41 9.58 17.67
CA VAL A 81 -20.13 10.20 17.33
C VAL A 81 -20.35 11.45 16.48
N ASP A 82 -19.38 12.36 16.52
CA ASP A 82 -19.22 13.48 15.60
C ASP A 82 -17.87 13.35 14.91
N VAL A 83 -17.85 12.65 13.76
CA VAL A 83 -16.65 12.41 12.97
C VAL A 83 -16.27 13.68 12.22
N GLN A 84 -15.02 14.09 12.38
CA GLN A 84 -14.48 15.29 11.74
C GLN A 84 -13.14 14.96 11.09
N PHE A 85 -12.99 15.22 9.78
CA PHE A 85 -11.66 15.24 9.19
C PHE A 85 -10.94 16.53 9.57
N VAL A 86 -9.65 16.43 9.81
CA VAL A 86 -8.77 17.57 10.06
C VAL A 86 -7.82 17.77 8.89
N GLU A 87 -7.30 18.99 8.74
CA GLU A 87 -6.43 19.37 7.64
C GLU A 87 -5.15 18.50 7.62
N PRO A 88 -4.83 17.82 6.50
CA PRO A 88 -3.59 17.08 6.37
C PRO A 88 -2.40 18.04 6.20
N PRO A 89 -1.16 17.60 6.52
CA PRO A 89 0.04 18.39 6.26
C PRO A 89 0.15 18.85 4.79
N ALA A 90 0.48 20.12 4.58
CA ALA A 90 0.53 20.77 3.26
C ALA A 90 1.68 20.32 2.35
N SER A 91 2.67 19.59 2.88
CA SER A 91 3.83 19.08 2.13
C SER A 91 3.70 17.58 1.89
N SER A 92 4.75 16.95 1.30
CA SER A 92 4.76 15.50 1.07
C SER A 92 4.23 14.71 2.26
N TYR A 93 3.03 14.17 2.15
CA TYR A 93 2.27 13.57 3.25
C TYR A 93 3.07 12.46 3.95
N ALA A 94 3.68 11.56 3.18
CA ALA A 94 4.41 10.41 3.70
C ALA A 94 5.59 10.80 4.62
N SER A 95 6.24 11.93 4.36
CA SER A 95 7.36 12.43 5.20
C SER A 95 6.92 13.44 6.25
N ALA A 96 5.86 14.21 5.98
CA ALA A 96 5.39 15.26 6.88
C ALA A 96 4.54 14.71 8.03
N MET A 97 3.69 13.72 7.77
CA MET A 97 2.78 13.18 8.79
C MET A 97 3.51 12.57 9.99
N PRO A 98 4.53 11.70 9.84
CA PRO A 98 5.25 11.18 10.99
C PRO A 98 5.89 12.28 11.84
N LEU A 99 6.46 13.30 11.21
CA LEU A 99 7.06 14.44 11.92
C LEU A 99 6.01 15.27 12.66
N ALA A 100 4.86 15.51 12.04
CA ALA A 100 3.78 16.28 12.65
C ALA A 100 3.19 15.55 13.88
N VAL A 101 3.04 14.22 13.81
CA VAL A 101 2.64 13.40 14.98
C VAL A 101 3.68 13.48 16.08
N MET A 102 4.97 13.29 15.74
CA MET A 102 6.08 13.33 16.70
C MET A 102 6.18 14.66 17.41
N ASN A 103 5.86 15.77 16.73
CA ASN A 103 5.89 17.12 17.28
C ASN A 103 4.60 17.51 18.01
N GLY A 104 3.56 16.66 18.03
CA GLY A 104 2.25 16.98 18.59
C GLY A 104 1.49 18.06 17.80
N GLU A 105 1.78 18.19 16.50
CA GLU A 105 1.14 19.17 15.60
C GLU A 105 -0.16 18.62 14.98
N VAL A 106 -0.42 17.31 15.10
CA VAL A 106 -1.61 16.65 14.60
C VAL A 106 -2.59 16.41 15.75
N ASP A 107 -3.69 17.11 15.72
CA ASP A 107 -4.82 16.93 16.66
C ASP A 107 -5.82 15.94 16.00
N ALA A 108 -5.46 14.65 15.97
CA ALA A 108 -6.30 13.60 15.43
C ALA A 108 -6.24 12.33 16.27
N ASP A 109 -7.38 11.65 16.38
CA ASP A 109 -7.56 10.37 17.07
C ASP A 109 -7.21 9.20 16.14
N ILE A 110 -7.62 9.30 14.87
CA ILE A 110 -7.36 8.32 13.81
C ILE A 110 -6.42 8.97 12.79
N ILE A 111 -5.29 8.30 12.52
CA ILE A 111 -4.24 8.82 11.66
C ILE A 111 -3.95 7.82 10.54
N TYR A 112 -4.10 8.27 9.28
CA TYR A 112 -3.65 7.50 8.12
C TYR A 112 -2.15 7.72 7.89
N PHE A 113 -1.40 6.65 7.67
CA PHE A 113 0.01 6.69 7.31
C PHE A 113 0.25 6.19 5.88
N GLN A 114 1.33 6.66 5.27
CA GLN A 114 1.92 6.14 4.03
C GLN A 114 3.42 5.89 4.22
N GLY A 115 3.80 5.26 5.32
CA GLY A 115 5.16 5.04 5.77
C GLY A 115 5.59 6.00 6.87
N GLY A 116 6.74 5.72 7.50
CA GLY A 116 7.31 6.50 8.59
C GLY A 116 6.61 6.31 9.95
N ASP A 117 5.69 5.37 10.04
CA ASP A 117 4.94 5.00 11.25
C ASP A 117 5.78 4.20 12.26
N LYS A 118 6.72 3.39 11.78
CA LYS A 118 7.53 2.50 12.63
C LYS A 118 8.27 3.22 13.76
N PRO A 119 9.00 4.33 13.53
CA PRO A 119 9.62 5.07 14.63
C PRO A 119 8.64 5.61 15.67
N LEU A 120 7.38 5.89 15.28
CA LEU A 120 6.33 6.32 16.20
C LEU A 120 5.82 5.16 17.06
N ALA A 121 5.63 3.99 16.46
CA ALA A 121 5.26 2.78 17.18
C ALA A 121 6.35 2.36 18.18
N ASP A 122 7.62 2.40 17.77
CA ASP A 122 8.78 2.09 18.62
C ASP A 122 8.89 3.06 19.82
N GLN A 123 8.43 4.30 19.67
CA GLN A 123 8.34 5.30 20.75
C GLN A 123 7.05 5.19 21.58
N GLY A 124 6.15 4.27 21.24
CA GLY A 124 4.88 4.08 21.94
C GLY A 124 3.86 5.19 21.70
N LEU A 125 3.92 5.86 20.54
CA LEU A 125 2.98 6.92 20.16
C LEU A 125 1.73 6.41 19.42
N LEU A 126 1.70 5.13 19.08
CA LEU A 126 0.57 4.48 18.41
C LEU A 126 -0.04 3.41 19.33
N GLU A 127 -1.36 3.31 19.30
CA GLU A 127 -2.12 2.34 20.09
C GLU A 127 -1.97 0.93 19.52
N ASP A 128 -1.80 -0.08 20.39
CA ASP A 128 -1.87 -1.50 20.01
C ASP A 128 -3.32 -1.88 19.67
N LEU A 129 -3.57 -2.23 18.42
CA LEU A 129 -4.90 -2.55 17.93
C LEU A 129 -5.32 -4.00 18.20
N THR A 130 -4.43 -4.83 18.74
CA THR A 130 -4.71 -6.26 19.01
C THR A 130 -5.99 -6.48 19.85
N PRO A 131 -6.22 -5.77 20.98
CA PRO A 131 -7.43 -5.97 21.78
C PRO A 131 -8.71 -5.62 21.04
N TYR A 132 -8.65 -4.59 20.20
CA TYR A 132 -9.78 -4.14 19.41
C TYR A 132 -10.13 -5.13 18.31
N ILE A 133 -9.13 -5.62 17.56
CA ILE A 133 -9.30 -6.60 16.47
C ILE A 133 -9.84 -7.92 17.03
N GLN A 134 -9.36 -8.39 18.18
CA GLN A 134 -9.86 -9.62 18.80
C GLN A 134 -11.36 -9.58 19.07
N ASN A 135 -11.89 -8.41 19.46
CA ASN A 135 -13.29 -8.17 19.77
C ASN A 135 -14.10 -7.64 18.56
N SER A 136 -13.48 -7.41 17.42
CA SER A 136 -14.09 -6.89 16.20
C SER A 136 -15.04 -7.92 15.58
N THR A 137 -16.09 -7.42 14.95
CA THR A 137 -17.03 -8.21 14.14
C THR A 137 -16.69 -8.07 12.65
N TYR A 138 -16.52 -6.85 12.16
CA TYR A 138 -16.40 -6.56 10.72
C TYR A 138 -14.96 -6.49 10.26
N VAL A 139 -14.08 -5.78 10.95
CA VAL A 139 -12.65 -5.71 10.61
C VAL A 139 -12.07 -7.11 10.48
N LYS A 140 -12.30 -7.97 11.50
CA LYS A 140 -11.79 -9.35 11.50
C LYS A 140 -12.30 -10.20 10.35
N GLN A 141 -13.53 -9.98 9.87
CA GLN A 141 -14.11 -10.70 8.74
C GLN A 141 -13.53 -10.27 7.39
N LEU A 142 -13.00 -9.04 7.30
CA LEU A 142 -12.42 -8.49 6.09
C LEU A 142 -10.93 -8.74 5.97
N MET A 143 -10.25 -9.10 7.06
CA MET A 143 -8.82 -9.39 7.05
C MET A 143 -8.53 -10.63 6.21
N ASP A 144 -7.70 -10.49 5.21
CA ASP A 144 -7.10 -11.61 4.49
C ASP A 144 -5.84 -12.12 5.20
N GLU A 145 -5.19 -13.13 4.63
CA GLU A 145 -3.98 -13.73 5.21
C GLU A 145 -2.85 -12.70 5.40
N SER A 146 -2.71 -11.75 4.47
CA SER A 146 -1.69 -10.71 4.55
C SER A 146 -1.97 -9.70 5.66
N ASN A 147 -3.24 -9.32 5.84
CA ASN A 147 -3.66 -8.44 6.93
C ASN A 147 -3.44 -9.11 8.30
N VAL A 148 -3.80 -10.40 8.43
CA VAL A 148 -3.58 -11.16 9.66
C VAL A 148 -2.09 -11.22 9.98
N ALA A 149 -1.24 -11.63 9.04
CA ALA A 149 0.20 -11.72 9.23
C ALA A 149 0.82 -10.37 9.62
N LYS A 150 0.35 -9.27 9.01
CA LYS A 150 0.79 -7.93 9.38
C LYS A 150 0.42 -7.59 10.81
N MET A 151 -0.84 -7.77 11.20
CA MET A 151 -1.30 -7.40 12.54
C MET A 151 -0.72 -8.28 13.65
N GLU A 152 -0.34 -9.53 13.34
CA GLU A 152 0.39 -10.41 14.27
C GLU A 152 1.83 -9.93 14.52
N SER A 153 2.48 -9.39 13.49
CA SER A 153 3.87 -8.90 13.57
C SER A 153 3.98 -7.41 13.93
N TYR A 154 2.98 -6.59 13.57
CA TYR A 154 2.99 -5.14 13.71
C TYR A 154 1.58 -4.58 13.95
N PRO A 155 1.04 -4.63 15.19
CA PRO A 155 -0.37 -4.35 15.49
C PRO A 155 -0.75 -2.86 15.56
N TYR A 156 0.03 -1.97 15.00
CA TYR A 156 -0.16 -0.52 15.12
C TYR A 156 -0.79 0.13 13.90
N LEU A 157 -0.77 -0.54 12.73
CA LEU A 157 -1.17 0.05 11.46
C LEU A 157 -2.08 -0.90 10.69
N LEU A 158 -3.39 -0.66 10.77
CA LEU A 158 -4.41 -1.47 10.11
C LEU A 158 -4.71 -0.93 8.70
N TRP A 159 -4.59 -1.80 7.70
CA TRP A 159 -4.98 -1.50 6.33
C TRP A 159 -5.74 -2.67 5.71
N LEU A 160 -7.06 -2.49 5.52
CA LEU A 160 -7.90 -3.49 4.87
C LEU A 160 -7.89 -3.23 3.36
N ALA A 161 -6.99 -3.86 2.67
CA ALA A 161 -6.80 -3.74 1.22
C ALA A 161 -6.20 -5.03 0.65
N PRO A 162 -6.39 -5.27 -0.65
CA PRO A 162 -5.66 -6.32 -1.35
C PRO A 162 -4.14 -6.10 -1.25
N PRO A 163 -3.35 -7.18 -1.31
CA PRO A 163 -1.91 -7.08 -1.39
C PRO A 163 -1.47 -6.19 -2.57
N ARG A 164 -0.47 -5.34 -2.32
CA ARG A 164 0.02 -4.40 -3.33
C ARG A 164 0.99 -5.06 -4.29
N VAL A 165 0.43 -5.78 -5.26
CA VAL A 165 1.20 -6.46 -6.30
C VAL A 165 0.95 -5.82 -7.66
N SER A 166 2.01 -5.55 -8.43
CA SER A 166 1.89 -5.06 -9.80
C SER A 166 1.67 -6.23 -10.76
N THR A 167 0.71 -6.08 -11.66
CA THR A 167 0.42 -7.03 -12.73
C THR A 167 0.71 -6.40 -14.09
N PRO A 168 1.36 -7.12 -15.04
CA PRO A 168 1.57 -6.64 -16.38
C PRO A 168 0.26 -6.68 -17.18
N VAL A 169 0.00 -5.60 -17.93
CA VAL A 169 -1.20 -5.44 -18.75
C VAL A 169 -0.86 -4.99 -20.16
N VAL A 170 -1.68 -5.45 -21.11
CA VAL A 170 -1.58 -5.14 -22.54
C VAL A 170 -2.97 -4.83 -23.10
N ARG A 171 -3.07 -4.00 -24.12
CA ARG A 171 -4.34 -3.75 -24.82
C ARG A 171 -4.84 -5.04 -25.44
N THR A 172 -6.13 -5.35 -25.24
CA THR A 172 -6.76 -6.58 -25.78
C THR A 172 -6.77 -6.59 -27.31
N ASP A 173 -7.05 -5.46 -27.95
CA ASP A 173 -7.04 -5.33 -29.41
C ASP A 173 -5.63 -5.49 -30.01
N TRP A 174 -4.56 -5.29 -29.24
CA TRP A 174 -3.18 -5.52 -29.68
C TRP A 174 -2.76 -6.99 -29.69
N LEU A 175 -3.59 -7.86 -29.12
CA LEU A 175 -3.36 -9.31 -29.16
C LEU A 175 -3.85 -9.95 -30.46
N GLU A 176 -4.65 -9.22 -31.28
CA GLU A 176 -5.10 -9.70 -32.55
C GLU A 176 -3.93 -9.90 -33.53
N GLY A 177 -3.76 -11.10 -34.02
CA GLY A 177 -2.66 -11.47 -34.90
C GLY A 177 -1.34 -11.83 -34.20
N VAL A 178 -1.27 -11.75 -32.87
CA VAL A 178 -0.11 -12.18 -32.07
C VAL A 178 -0.27 -13.64 -31.71
N THR A 179 0.32 -14.53 -32.50
CA THR A 179 0.14 -16.00 -32.39
C THR A 179 0.84 -16.59 -31.16
N SER A 180 1.93 -15.99 -30.71
CA SER A 180 2.67 -16.37 -29.49
C SER A 180 1.88 -16.13 -28.20
N TYR A 181 0.82 -15.32 -28.24
CA TYR A 181 -0.02 -15.07 -27.05
C TYR A 181 -0.71 -16.34 -26.53
N GLU A 182 -1.26 -17.17 -27.43
CA GLU A 182 -1.86 -18.45 -27.02
C GLU A 182 -0.85 -19.39 -26.37
N THR A 183 0.39 -19.41 -26.91
CA THR A 183 1.49 -20.19 -26.34
C THR A 183 1.90 -19.65 -24.97
N LEU A 184 1.99 -18.33 -24.83
CA LEU A 184 2.31 -17.68 -23.56
C LEU A 184 1.27 -18.01 -22.47
N VAL A 185 -0.02 -17.90 -22.79
CA VAL A 185 -1.07 -18.19 -21.81
C VAL A 185 -1.07 -19.65 -21.37
N ALA A 186 -0.80 -20.56 -22.31
CA ALA A 186 -0.73 -22.00 -22.03
C ALA A 186 0.49 -22.39 -21.19
N ASP A 187 1.66 -21.76 -21.41
CA ASP A 187 2.91 -22.02 -20.72
C ASP A 187 3.77 -20.74 -20.63
N PRO A 188 3.59 -19.88 -19.63
CA PRO A 188 4.21 -18.55 -19.55
C PRO A 188 5.69 -18.60 -19.12
N THR A 189 6.53 -19.40 -19.79
CA THR A 189 7.95 -19.44 -19.50
C THR A 189 8.67 -18.15 -19.92
N PRO A 190 9.86 -17.84 -19.37
CA PRO A 190 10.66 -16.69 -19.79
C PRO A 190 10.94 -16.68 -21.30
N GLU A 191 11.17 -17.83 -21.92
CA GLU A 191 11.37 -17.97 -23.36
C GLU A 191 10.12 -17.62 -24.17
N ASN A 192 8.94 -18.05 -23.71
CA ASN A 192 7.67 -17.73 -24.34
C ASN A 192 7.33 -16.25 -24.17
N TYR A 193 7.76 -15.63 -23.06
CA TYR A 193 7.68 -14.17 -22.88
C TYR A 193 8.56 -13.42 -23.90
N ILE A 194 9.78 -13.86 -24.18
CA ILE A 194 10.63 -13.25 -25.21
C ILE A 194 9.93 -13.33 -26.58
N ALA A 195 9.40 -14.52 -26.95
CA ALA A 195 8.72 -14.69 -28.21
C ALA A 195 7.50 -13.77 -28.33
N PHE A 196 6.70 -13.70 -27.27
CA PHE A 196 5.54 -12.82 -27.18
C PHE A 196 5.91 -11.35 -27.28
N PHE A 197 6.90 -10.89 -26.52
CA PHE A 197 7.35 -9.50 -26.55
C PHE A 197 7.82 -9.08 -27.95
N LYS A 198 8.55 -9.93 -28.64
CA LYS A 198 9.01 -9.66 -30.01
C LYS A 198 7.86 -9.53 -30.98
N GLU A 199 6.97 -10.52 -31.00
CA GLU A 199 5.83 -10.51 -31.92
C GLU A 199 4.85 -9.39 -31.62
N LEU A 200 4.53 -9.14 -30.33
CA LEU A 200 3.65 -8.06 -29.91
C LEU A 200 4.18 -6.69 -30.35
N LYS A 201 5.46 -6.43 -30.16
CA LYS A 201 6.14 -5.22 -30.60
C LYS A 201 6.11 -5.06 -32.13
N GLU A 202 6.41 -6.14 -32.86
CA GLU A 202 6.48 -6.14 -34.32
C GLU A 202 5.10 -5.94 -34.97
N VAL A 203 4.08 -6.69 -34.51
CA VAL A 203 2.72 -6.65 -35.06
C VAL A 203 2.09 -5.27 -34.85
N ASN A 204 2.31 -4.64 -33.71
CA ASN A 204 1.67 -3.37 -33.34
C ASN A 204 2.56 -2.14 -33.62
N GLY A 205 3.82 -2.33 -34.00
CA GLY A 205 4.75 -1.25 -34.31
C GLY A 205 5.18 -0.43 -33.10
N ALA A 206 5.13 -1.02 -31.88
CA ALA A 206 5.60 -0.37 -30.67
C ALA A 206 7.13 -0.19 -30.67
N GLU A 207 7.64 0.82 -30.02
CA GLU A 207 9.08 1.03 -29.87
C GLU A 207 9.69 0.04 -28.87
N TYR A 208 8.94 -0.29 -27.81
CA TYR A 208 9.33 -1.21 -26.75
C TYR A 208 8.21 -2.19 -26.47
N ALA A 209 8.57 -3.41 -26.05
CA ALA A 209 7.57 -4.36 -25.56
C ALA A 209 7.10 -3.98 -24.14
N PHE A 210 8.01 -3.53 -23.28
CA PHE A 210 7.73 -3.21 -21.87
C PHE A 210 8.38 -1.89 -21.45
N THR A 211 7.63 -1.04 -20.74
CA THR A 211 8.13 0.18 -20.12
C THR A 211 8.02 0.13 -18.58
N MET A 212 8.98 0.78 -17.91
CA MET A 212 9.08 0.89 -16.46
C MET A 212 9.87 2.14 -16.06
N TYR A 213 9.97 2.44 -14.78
CA TYR A 213 10.70 3.60 -14.28
C TYR A 213 11.54 3.25 -13.04
N GLY A 214 12.68 3.92 -12.92
CA GLY A 214 13.51 3.98 -11.73
C GLY A 214 14.39 2.76 -11.51
N ASP A 215 13.83 1.56 -11.50
CA ASP A 215 14.52 0.30 -11.22
C ASP A 215 13.87 -0.91 -11.92
N LEU A 216 14.23 -2.12 -11.50
CA LEU A 216 13.75 -3.37 -12.11
C LEU A 216 12.47 -3.94 -11.46
N GLN A 217 11.92 -3.29 -10.43
CA GLN A 217 10.81 -3.84 -9.63
C GLN A 217 9.57 -4.20 -10.45
N LYS A 218 9.34 -3.49 -11.56
CA LYS A 218 8.19 -3.76 -12.43
C LYS A 218 8.35 -5.06 -13.23
N LEU A 219 9.57 -5.42 -13.61
CA LEU A 219 9.90 -6.74 -14.17
C LEU A 219 9.90 -7.82 -13.10
N ASP A 220 10.50 -7.52 -11.95
CA ASP A 220 10.55 -8.41 -10.79
C ASP A 220 9.16 -8.89 -10.39
N ALA A 221 8.15 -8.01 -10.53
CA ALA A 221 6.78 -8.31 -10.16
C ALA A 221 6.23 -9.59 -10.83
N PHE A 222 6.69 -9.96 -12.01
CA PHE A 222 6.18 -11.13 -12.70
C PHE A 222 7.24 -12.13 -13.21
N PHE A 223 8.56 -11.88 -12.98
CA PHE A 223 9.63 -12.81 -13.35
C PHE A 223 10.37 -13.43 -12.17
N ASN A 224 10.38 -12.82 -10.98
CA ASN A 224 11.17 -13.28 -9.85
C ASN A 224 11.02 -14.78 -9.57
N HIS A 225 9.79 -15.23 -9.46
CA HIS A 225 9.49 -16.63 -9.12
C HIS A 225 9.94 -17.62 -10.19
N ALA A 226 9.93 -17.23 -11.47
CA ALA A 226 10.39 -18.10 -12.55
C ALA A 226 11.88 -18.45 -12.42
N PHE A 227 12.67 -17.54 -11.85
CA PHE A 227 14.10 -17.75 -11.63
C PHE A 227 14.44 -18.30 -10.23
N GLY A 228 13.46 -18.43 -9.34
CA GLY A 228 13.67 -18.90 -7.97
C GLY A 228 13.96 -17.78 -6.96
N VAL A 229 13.77 -16.51 -7.35
CA VAL A 229 13.79 -15.35 -6.44
C VAL A 229 12.42 -15.26 -5.78
N THR A 230 12.18 -16.09 -4.76
CA THR A 230 10.84 -16.34 -4.21
C THR A 230 10.50 -15.47 -3.01
N GLY A 231 11.35 -14.53 -2.64
CA GLY A 231 11.15 -13.62 -1.50
C GLY A 231 12.38 -12.78 -1.22
N THR A 232 12.39 -12.09 -0.09
CA THR A 232 13.52 -11.28 0.39
C THR A 232 14.75 -12.15 0.63
N CYS A 233 14.57 -13.39 1.08
CA CYS A 233 15.62 -14.38 1.24
C CYS A 233 15.20 -15.72 0.64
N VAL A 234 16.20 -16.52 0.27
CA VAL A 234 16.04 -17.86 -0.33
C VAL A 234 17.04 -18.83 0.30
N GLN A 235 16.77 -20.13 0.16
CA GLN A 235 17.75 -21.17 0.51
C GLN A 235 18.63 -21.48 -0.70
N GLU A 236 19.93 -21.41 -0.51
CA GLU A 236 20.95 -21.85 -1.47
C GLU A 236 21.96 -22.74 -0.76
N ASN A 237 22.16 -23.97 -1.29
CA ASN A 237 23.06 -24.98 -0.70
C ASN A 237 22.75 -25.34 0.77
N GLY A 238 21.51 -25.14 1.22
CA GLY A 238 21.07 -25.41 2.60
C GLY A 238 21.28 -24.27 3.58
N GLU A 239 21.69 -23.11 3.12
CA GLU A 239 21.85 -21.89 3.91
C GLU A 239 20.86 -20.83 3.45
N TRP A 240 20.38 -19.98 4.36
CA TRP A 240 19.57 -18.83 4.04
C TRP A 240 20.44 -17.67 3.58
N ILE A 241 20.14 -17.10 2.43
CA ILE A 241 20.83 -15.94 1.88
C ILE A 241 19.80 -14.90 1.39
N PHE A 242 20.21 -13.64 1.33
CA PHE A 242 19.39 -12.63 0.66
C PHE A 242 19.30 -12.93 -0.83
N SER A 243 18.08 -12.89 -1.36
CA SER A 243 17.79 -13.21 -2.78
C SER A 243 18.64 -12.40 -3.73
N LYS A 244 18.88 -11.11 -3.44
CA LYS A 244 19.72 -10.21 -4.26
C LYS A 244 21.17 -10.66 -4.42
N ALA A 245 21.68 -11.53 -3.55
CA ALA A 245 23.02 -12.07 -3.64
C ALA A 245 23.07 -13.52 -4.16
N SER A 246 21.92 -14.10 -4.55
CA SER A 246 21.79 -15.50 -4.96
C SER A 246 22.16 -15.76 -6.43
N GLN A 247 22.45 -17.02 -6.76
CA GLN A 247 22.60 -17.44 -8.16
C GLN A 247 21.29 -17.36 -8.94
N ALA A 248 20.14 -17.47 -8.27
CA ALA A 248 18.82 -17.21 -8.84
C ALA A 248 18.72 -15.78 -9.38
N GLU A 249 19.17 -14.81 -8.59
CA GLU A 249 19.22 -13.39 -8.99
C GLU A 249 20.16 -13.17 -10.18
N LYS A 250 21.35 -13.77 -10.17
CA LYS A 250 22.29 -13.71 -11.29
C LYS A 250 21.66 -14.18 -12.60
N ALA A 251 20.98 -15.34 -12.58
CA ALA A 251 20.30 -15.89 -13.75
C ALA A 251 19.17 -14.97 -14.25
N LYS A 252 18.42 -14.36 -13.32
CA LYS A 252 17.37 -13.38 -13.65
C LYS A 252 17.94 -12.11 -14.30
N LEU A 253 19.04 -11.56 -13.77
CA LEU A 253 19.68 -10.38 -14.36
C LEU A 253 20.27 -10.68 -15.75
N GLU A 254 20.76 -11.89 -16.00
CA GLU A 254 21.19 -12.32 -17.34
C GLU A 254 20.02 -12.32 -18.32
N PHE A 255 18.86 -12.81 -17.92
CA PHE A 255 17.63 -12.75 -18.71
C PHE A 255 17.18 -11.30 -18.97
N TYR A 256 17.21 -10.43 -17.97
CA TYR A 256 16.87 -9.01 -18.16
C TYR A 256 17.84 -8.30 -19.09
N ALA A 257 19.13 -8.63 -19.01
CA ALA A 257 20.15 -8.12 -19.94
C ALA A 257 19.86 -8.56 -21.38
N GLN A 258 19.39 -9.80 -21.58
CA GLN A 258 18.94 -10.26 -22.89
C GLN A 258 17.73 -9.45 -23.39
N LEU A 259 16.69 -9.24 -22.56
CA LEU A 259 15.53 -8.41 -22.95
C LEU A 259 15.96 -7.00 -23.38
N TYR A 260 16.87 -6.39 -22.62
CA TYR A 260 17.40 -5.07 -22.93
C TYR A 260 18.23 -5.05 -24.23
N ALA A 261 19.13 -6.00 -24.40
CA ALA A 261 19.99 -6.10 -25.59
C ALA A 261 19.18 -6.34 -26.88
N GLU A 262 18.05 -7.04 -26.77
CA GLU A 262 17.12 -7.28 -27.88
C GLU A 262 16.17 -6.10 -28.15
N GLY A 263 16.29 -5.00 -27.40
CA GLY A 263 15.46 -3.79 -27.53
C GLY A 263 13.99 -4.03 -27.17
N LEU A 264 13.73 -4.92 -26.24
CA LEU A 264 12.39 -5.22 -25.75
C LEU A 264 11.99 -4.36 -24.56
N LEU A 265 12.97 -3.79 -23.84
CA LEU A 265 12.76 -2.88 -22.72
C LEU A 265 13.00 -1.44 -23.15
N ASP A 266 12.27 -0.53 -22.51
CA ASP A 266 12.49 0.91 -22.62
C ASP A 266 13.92 1.26 -22.14
N PRO A 267 14.79 1.84 -22.98
CA PRO A 267 16.18 2.07 -22.63
C PRO A 267 16.38 3.17 -21.58
N ASP A 268 15.42 4.06 -21.43
CA ASP A 268 15.50 5.22 -20.55
C ASP A 268 14.98 4.92 -19.12
N PHE A 269 14.60 3.69 -18.81
CA PHE A 269 13.84 3.29 -17.62
C PHE A 269 14.40 3.86 -16.29
N LEU A 270 15.72 4.06 -16.17
CA LEU A 270 16.33 4.59 -14.94
C LEU A 270 16.01 6.07 -14.69
N THR A 271 15.68 6.82 -15.74
CA THR A 271 15.47 8.27 -15.66
C THR A 271 14.02 8.68 -15.85
N LEU A 272 13.16 7.73 -16.20
CA LEU A 272 11.74 7.99 -16.38
C LEU A 272 11.05 8.23 -15.04
N THR A 273 9.97 9.00 -15.11
CA THR A 273 9.02 9.19 -14.02
C THR A 273 7.73 8.42 -14.32
N TRP A 274 6.92 8.19 -13.31
CA TRP A 274 5.65 7.49 -13.43
C TRP A 274 4.77 8.01 -14.58
N ASP A 275 4.54 9.32 -14.62
CA ASP A 275 3.70 9.98 -15.61
C ASP A 275 4.22 9.83 -17.05
N VAL A 276 5.54 9.81 -17.25
CA VAL A 276 6.15 9.58 -18.58
C VAL A 276 5.95 8.13 -19.02
N VAL A 277 6.12 7.16 -18.12
CA VAL A 277 5.90 5.75 -18.41
C VAL A 277 4.43 5.48 -18.78
N GLU A 278 3.48 6.07 -18.03
CA GLU A 278 2.07 6.00 -18.37
C GLU A 278 1.78 6.59 -19.74
N GLN A 279 2.38 7.77 -20.05
CA GLN A 279 2.17 8.42 -21.34
C GLN A 279 2.72 7.57 -22.50
N ARG A 280 3.91 6.97 -22.36
CA ARG A 280 4.46 6.02 -23.37
C ARG A 280 3.54 4.83 -23.62
N PHE A 281 2.91 4.30 -22.57
CA PHE A 281 1.93 3.23 -22.72
C PHE A 281 0.65 3.74 -23.42
N TYR A 282 0.12 4.90 -23.01
CA TYR A 282 -1.09 5.45 -23.61
C TYR A 282 -0.89 5.83 -25.08
N ASP A 283 0.28 6.30 -25.47
CA ASP A 283 0.61 6.68 -26.86
C ASP A 283 0.96 5.45 -27.73
N GLY A 284 1.11 4.25 -27.13
CA GLY A 284 1.46 3.03 -27.84
C GLY A 284 2.95 2.92 -28.19
N GLU A 285 3.82 3.75 -27.60
CA GLU A 285 5.28 3.59 -27.71
C GLU A 285 5.72 2.30 -27.01
N ALA A 286 5.10 1.97 -25.89
CA ALA A 286 5.29 0.71 -25.15
C ALA A 286 4.01 -0.13 -25.19
N ALA A 287 4.17 -1.44 -25.45
CA ALA A 287 3.05 -2.36 -25.58
C ALA A 287 2.48 -2.81 -24.21
N ILE A 288 3.32 -2.90 -23.19
CA ILE A 288 3.00 -3.43 -21.88
C ILE A 288 3.48 -2.46 -20.79
N ILE A 289 2.66 -2.30 -19.76
CA ILE A 289 2.99 -1.63 -18.50
C ILE A 289 2.59 -2.54 -17.34
N ALA A 290 3.23 -2.39 -16.17
CA ALA A 290 2.81 -3.08 -14.96
C ALA A 290 2.20 -2.10 -13.95
N GLY A 291 0.93 -2.29 -13.62
CA GLY A 291 0.16 -1.51 -12.64
C GLY A 291 -0.19 -2.32 -11.40
N THR A 292 -0.36 -1.65 -10.26
CA THR A 292 -0.91 -2.30 -9.06
C THR A 292 -2.30 -2.85 -9.37
N ALA A 293 -2.52 -4.13 -9.05
CA ALA A 293 -3.79 -4.82 -9.28
C ALA A 293 -4.97 -4.05 -8.67
N GLY A 294 -6.12 -4.15 -9.30
CA GLY A 294 -7.30 -3.38 -8.93
C GLY A 294 -7.21 -1.93 -9.40
N GLY A 295 -7.03 -0.99 -8.48
CA GLY A 295 -7.21 0.45 -8.72
C GLY A 295 -6.33 1.03 -9.83
N VAL A 296 -5.02 0.72 -9.90
CA VAL A 296 -4.14 1.28 -10.94
C VAL A 296 -4.44 0.65 -12.30
N VAL A 297 -4.69 -0.67 -12.34
CA VAL A 297 -5.12 -1.35 -13.57
C VAL A 297 -6.44 -0.74 -14.08
N GLN A 298 -7.37 -0.41 -13.18
CA GLN A 298 -8.62 0.26 -13.56
C GLN A 298 -8.39 1.62 -14.22
N VAL A 299 -7.47 2.42 -13.65
CA VAL A 299 -7.13 3.74 -14.24
C VAL A 299 -6.59 3.57 -15.66
N TYR A 300 -5.68 2.61 -15.86
CA TYR A 300 -5.12 2.32 -17.19
C TYR A 300 -6.19 1.82 -18.17
N ASP A 301 -7.03 0.90 -17.74
CA ASP A 301 -8.08 0.30 -18.54
C ASP A 301 -9.10 1.36 -19.01
N GLN A 302 -9.62 2.14 -18.08
CA GLN A 302 -10.55 3.24 -18.39
C GLN A 302 -9.93 4.28 -19.31
N LYS A 303 -8.66 4.62 -19.10
CA LYS A 303 -7.94 5.58 -19.94
C LYS A 303 -7.78 5.06 -21.38
N MET A 304 -7.37 3.79 -21.54
CA MET A 304 -7.24 3.16 -22.86
C MET A 304 -8.57 3.09 -23.59
N MET A 305 -9.64 2.65 -22.93
CA MET A 305 -10.97 2.63 -23.52
C MET A 305 -11.45 4.04 -23.91
N SER A 306 -11.15 5.05 -23.10
CA SER A 306 -11.49 6.44 -23.42
C SER A 306 -10.74 6.97 -24.65
N LEU A 307 -9.49 6.58 -24.86
CA LEU A 307 -8.66 7.04 -25.99
C LEU A 307 -8.97 6.30 -27.29
N TYR A 308 -9.22 5.00 -27.22
CA TYR A 308 -9.23 4.11 -28.40
C TYR A 308 -10.52 3.28 -28.54
N GLY A 309 -11.47 3.41 -27.63
CA GLY A 309 -12.73 2.66 -27.63
C GLY A 309 -12.66 1.36 -26.83
N GLU A 310 -13.80 0.70 -26.66
CA GLU A 310 -13.97 -0.49 -25.80
C GLU A 310 -13.05 -1.66 -26.17
N GLY A 311 -12.67 -1.80 -27.45
CA GLY A 311 -11.73 -2.83 -27.90
C GLY A 311 -10.33 -2.69 -27.30
N ALA A 312 -9.96 -1.50 -26.83
CA ALA A 312 -8.68 -1.21 -26.19
C ALA A 312 -8.68 -1.49 -24.68
N SER A 313 -9.72 -2.15 -24.15
CA SER A 313 -9.67 -2.66 -22.77
C SER A 313 -8.44 -3.55 -22.55
N LEU A 314 -8.02 -3.68 -21.30
CA LEU A 314 -6.76 -4.36 -21.00
C LEU A 314 -6.94 -5.86 -20.71
N THR A 315 -5.94 -6.62 -21.10
CA THR A 315 -5.75 -8.02 -20.73
C THR A 315 -4.59 -8.12 -19.75
N VAL A 316 -4.80 -8.83 -18.64
CA VAL A 316 -3.79 -9.07 -17.62
C VAL A 316 -2.97 -10.30 -18.01
N LEU A 317 -1.64 -10.15 -18.07
CA LEU A 317 -0.73 -11.25 -18.37
C LEU A 317 -0.43 -12.08 -17.09
N PRO A 318 -0.28 -13.42 -17.20
CA PRO A 318 0.06 -14.27 -16.06
C PRO A 318 1.49 -13.99 -15.56
N PRO A 319 1.84 -14.37 -14.32
CA PRO A 319 3.25 -14.34 -13.90
C PRO A 319 4.04 -15.41 -14.63
N ALA A 320 5.32 -15.17 -14.86
CA ALA A 320 6.19 -16.12 -15.54
C ALA A 320 6.37 -17.39 -14.69
N LYS A 321 6.46 -18.53 -15.39
CA LYS A 321 6.61 -19.87 -14.82
C LYS A 321 8.01 -20.40 -15.08
N GLY A 322 8.63 -20.96 -14.06
CA GLY A 322 9.93 -21.59 -14.13
C GLY A 322 10.17 -22.45 -12.90
N VAL A 323 11.06 -22.03 -12.00
CA VAL A 323 11.25 -22.70 -10.70
C VAL A 323 9.93 -22.75 -9.92
N SER A 324 9.21 -21.64 -9.89
CA SER A 324 7.82 -21.56 -9.45
C SER A 324 7.06 -20.56 -10.33
N GLN A 325 5.78 -20.35 -10.05
CA GLN A 325 4.94 -19.38 -10.76
C GLN A 325 4.18 -18.54 -9.73
N SER A 326 4.54 -17.29 -9.62
CA SER A 326 3.84 -16.30 -8.80
C SER A 326 4.18 -14.91 -9.29
N TYR A 327 3.34 -13.94 -8.94
CA TYR A 327 3.78 -12.55 -8.91
C TYR A 327 4.78 -12.34 -7.76
N LEU A 328 5.18 -11.09 -7.51
CA LEU A 328 6.06 -10.79 -6.39
C LEU A 328 5.47 -11.31 -5.08
N SER A 329 6.29 -11.94 -4.25
CA SER A 329 5.90 -12.37 -2.90
C SER A 329 5.50 -11.19 -2.03
N ILE A 330 4.50 -11.41 -1.18
CA ILE A 330 3.92 -10.38 -0.33
C ILE A 330 4.72 -10.29 0.96
N ASP A 331 5.47 -9.22 1.09
CA ASP A 331 6.17 -8.85 2.32
C ASP A 331 5.34 -7.80 3.06
N VAL A 332 4.61 -8.24 4.06
CA VAL A 332 3.73 -7.37 4.85
C VAL A 332 4.49 -6.32 5.66
N THR A 333 5.78 -6.51 5.89
CA THR A 333 6.64 -5.56 6.61
C THR A 333 6.92 -4.30 5.79
N LYS A 334 6.74 -4.38 4.46
CA LYS A 334 6.90 -3.25 3.53
C LYS A 334 5.62 -2.44 3.29
N GLU A 335 4.48 -2.89 3.81
CA GLU A 335 3.23 -2.13 3.69
C GLU A 335 3.15 -1.06 4.76
N GLY A 336 3.53 0.13 4.42
CA GLY A 336 3.51 1.31 5.30
C GLY A 336 2.21 2.11 5.25
N ARG A 337 1.16 1.62 4.57
CA ARG A 337 -0.16 2.27 4.56
C ARG A 337 -1.04 1.70 5.65
N GLY A 338 -1.90 2.56 6.20
CA GLY A 338 -2.94 2.14 7.12
C GLY A 338 -3.34 3.20 8.11
N TYR A 339 -4.36 2.87 8.89
CA TYR A 339 -4.86 3.67 9.98
C TYR A 339 -4.28 3.21 11.30
N ALA A 340 -3.80 4.16 12.08
CA ALA A 340 -3.43 4.00 13.48
C ALA A 340 -4.36 4.81 14.37
N ILE A 341 -4.47 4.44 15.64
CA ILE A 341 -5.07 5.26 16.68
C ILE A 341 -3.94 5.93 17.47
N ASN A 342 -4.07 7.22 17.69
CA ASN A 342 -3.14 8.00 18.49
C ASN A 342 -3.19 7.50 19.96
N VAL A 343 -2.03 7.18 20.54
CA VAL A 343 -1.97 6.69 21.93
C VAL A 343 -2.48 7.72 22.93
N ASP A 344 -2.36 9.01 22.63
CA ASP A 344 -2.82 10.10 23.48
C ASP A 344 -4.31 10.44 23.32
N SER A 345 -5.00 9.81 22.35
CA SER A 345 -6.45 9.99 22.18
C SER A 345 -7.19 9.65 23.46
N GLN A 346 -8.09 10.51 23.87
CA GLN A 346 -8.99 10.31 25.01
C GLN A 346 -10.29 9.57 24.62
N VAL A 347 -10.45 9.30 23.31
CA VAL A 347 -11.69 8.72 22.73
C VAL A 347 -11.39 7.47 21.89
N LYS A 348 -10.38 6.67 22.28
CA LYS A 348 -9.90 5.51 21.54
C LYS A 348 -10.99 4.50 21.17
N ASP A 349 -11.92 4.22 22.10
CA ASP A 349 -13.03 3.30 21.84
C ASP A 349 -14.00 3.87 20.78
N ALA A 350 -14.23 5.17 20.78
CA ALA A 350 -15.03 5.82 19.75
C ALA A 350 -14.28 5.86 18.41
N ALA A 351 -12.96 6.09 18.41
CA ALA A 351 -12.12 6.03 17.22
C ALA A 351 -12.16 4.60 16.60
N TRP A 352 -12.02 3.56 17.43
CA TRP A 352 -12.17 2.20 16.96
C TRP A 352 -13.56 1.90 16.43
N ALA A 353 -14.63 2.38 17.11
CA ALA A 353 -16.00 2.19 16.65
C ALA A 353 -16.25 2.79 15.26
N VAL A 354 -15.62 3.91 14.93
CA VAL A 354 -15.65 4.48 13.56
C VAL A 354 -14.97 3.56 12.56
N LEU A 355 -13.76 3.06 12.85
CA LEU A 355 -13.04 2.12 11.96
C LEU A 355 -13.83 0.84 11.77
N GLU A 356 -14.38 0.28 12.82
CA GLU A 356 -15.21 -0.93 12.79
C GLU A 356 -16.51 -0.71 12.00
N PHE A 357 -17.18 0.45 12.20
CA PHE A 357 -18.38 0.80 11.42
C PHE A 357 -18.04 0.91 9.94
N MET A 358 -16.94 1.57 9.56
CA MET A 358 -16.54 1.69 8.16
C MET A 358 -16.18 0.36 7.51
N ALA A 359 -15.83 -0.66 8.30
CA ALA A 359 -15.64 -2.04 7.86
C ALA A 359 -16.97 -2.84 7.76
N SER A 360 -18.07 -2.35 8.33
CA SER A 360 -19.39 -2.99 8.24
C SER A 360 -19.93 -2.97 6.80
N PRO A 361 -20.92 -3.82 6.45
CA PRO A 361 -21.57 -3.76 5.13
C PRO A 361 -22.09 -2.36 4.77
N GLU A 362 -22.70 -1.66 5.73
CA GLU A 362 -23.24 -0.32 5.54
C GLU A 362 -22.13 0.73 5.38
N GLY A 363 -21.08 0.67 6.22
CA GLY A 363 -19.93 1.56 6.14
C GLY A 363 -19.16 1.38 4.83
N ARG A 364 -19.03 0.15 4.35
CA ARG A 364 -18.39 -0.15 3.06
C ARG A 364 -19.17 0.38 1.86
N ILE A 365 -20.50 0.33 1.88
CA ILE A 365 -21.33 0.97 0.84
C ILE A 365 -21.06 2.49 0.88
N LEU A 366 -21.13 3.07 2.06
CA LEU A 366 -20.89 4.51 2.24
C LEU A 366 -19.50 4.93 1.74
N ASP A 367 -18.46 4.16 2.06
CA ASP A 367 -17.08 4.47 1.65
C ASP A 367 -16.84 4.26 0.15
N LYS A 368 -17.28 3.13 -0.41
CA LYS A 368 -17.00 2.76 -1.81
C LYS A 368 -17.98 3.28 -2.84
N VAL A 369 -19.24 3.39 -2.47
CA VAL A 369 -20.33 3.76 -3.40
C VAL A 369 -20.79 5.20 -3.15
N GLY A 370 -20.63 5.67 -1.92
CA GLY A 370 -20.99 7.03 -1.53
C GLY A 370 -22.38 7.12 -0.92
N ILE A 371 -23.04 8.23 -1.17
CA ILE A 371 -24.26 8.66 -0.49
C ILE A 371 -25.46 8.43 -1.39
N GLU A 372 -26.48 7.72 -0.86
CA GLU A 372 -27.75 7.50 -1.53
C GLU A 372 -28.43 8.82 -1.92
N GLY A 373 -28.99 8.88 -3.10
CA GLY A 373 -29.61 10.09 -3.67
C GLY A 373 -28.60 11.11 -4.23
N THR A 374 -27.29 10.90 -4.00
CA THR A 374 -26.22 11.74 -4.55
C THR A 374 -25.35 10.94 -5.52
N HIS A 375 -24.66 9.91 -5.04
CA HIS A 375 -23.72 9.11 -5.82
C HIS A 375 -24.37 7.88 -6.41
N TYR A 376 -25.45 7.39 -5.81
CA TYR A 376 -26.25 6.30 -6.31
C TYR A 376 -27.73 6.45 -5.94
N THR A 377 -28.57 5.69 -6.64
CA THR A 377 -29.98 5.47 -6.31
C THR A 377 -30.24 3.97 -6.17
N ILE A 378 -31.37 3.60 -5.55
CA ILE A 378 -31.81 2.21 -5.52
C ILE A 378 -32.96 2.07 -6.50
N GLU A 379 -32.77 1.28 -7.56
CA GLU A 379 -33.75 0.98 -8.59
C GLU A 379 -33.88 -0.53 -8.79
N ASN A 380 -35.11 -1.06 -8.75
CA ASN A 380 -35.35 -2.50 -8.88
C ASN A 380 -34.53 -3.38 -7.91
N ASP A 381 -34.34 -2.90 -6.67
CA ASP A 381 -33.56 -3.56 -5.64
C ASP A 381 -32.06 -3.69 -5.99
N GLN A 382 -31.56 -2.75 -6.80
CA GLN A 382 -30.15 -2.65 -7.16
C GLN A 382 -29.62 -1.23 -6.94
N ILE A 383 -28.33 -1.12 -6.60
CA ILE A 383 -27.59 0.14 -6.55
C ILE A 383 -27.25 0.54 -8.00
N VAL A 384 -27.74 1.70 -8.41
CA VAL A 384 -27.49 2.31 -9.73
C VAL A 384 -26.68 3.58 -9.53
N PHE A 385 -25.51 3.67 -10.16
CA PHE A 385 -24.64 4.84 -10.05
C PHE A 385 -25.22 6.06 -10.75
N THR A 386 -24.98 7.24 -10.18
CA THR A 386 -25.25 8.54 -10.83
C THR A 386 -23.99 9.07 -11.50
N ASP A 387 -24.12 10.14 -12.27
CA ASP A 387 -22.98 10.85 -12.87
C ASP A 387 -21.98 11.37 -11.83
N LYS A 388 -22.42 11.60 -10.58
CA LYS A 388 -21.56 12.07 -9.49
C LYS A 388 -20.68 10.97 -8.91
N PHE A 389 -21.02 9.71 -9.11
CA PHE A 389 -20.21 8.58 -8.64
C PHE A 389 -18.77 8.62 -9.20
N ALA A 390 -18.59 9.09 -10.43
CA ALA A 390 -17.27 9.17 -11.07
C ALA A 390 -16.24 10.03 -10.29
N GLY A 391 -16.72 10.96 -9.45
CA GLY A 391 -15.87 11.78 -8.59
C GLY A 391 -15.68 11.21 -7.17
N TRP A 392 -16.42 10.16 -6.83
CA TRP A 392 -16.35 9.56 -5.50
C TRP A 392 -15.20 8.56 -5.40
N TRP A 393 -14.51 8.51 -4.26
CA TRP A 393 -13.46 7.54 -3.95
C TRP A 393 -13.51 7.15 -2.47
N ALA A 394 -13.11 5.92 -2.17
CA ALA A 394 -13.07 5.38 -0.82
C ALA A 394 -11.95 6.04 0.00
N ARG A 395 -12.26 6.46 1.23
CA ARG A 395 -11.34 7.19 2.10
C ARG A 395 -10.81 6.35 3.25
N PHE A 396 -11.50 5.27 3.60
CA PHE A 396 -11.12 4.40 4.71
C PHE A 396 -10.47 3.11 4.24
N TRP A 397 -11.20 2.27 3.50
CA TRP A 397 -10.71 0.92 3.18
C TRP A 397 -10.70 0.66 1.67
N ASP A 398 -9.62 0.04 1.21
CA ASP A 398 -9.57 -0.47 -0.17
C ASP A 398 -10.01 -1.93 -0.24
N THR A 399 -11.23 -2.22 0.22
CA THR A 399 -11.79 -3.58 0.34
C THR A 399 -12.45 -4.08 -0.93
N THR A 400 -11.88 -3.84 -2.10
CA THR A 400 -12.47 -4.19 -3.39
C THR A 400 -12.68 -5.68 -3.60
N ASN A 401 -11.82 -6.52 -3.03
CA ASN A 401 -11.82 -7.97 -3.28
C ASN A 401 -13.08 -8.70 -2.79
N ASN A 402 -13.74 -8.21 -1.75
CA ASN A 402 -14.88 -8.87 -1.11
C ASN A 402 -16.07 -7.92 -0.97
N PHE A 403 -16.24 -7.03 -1.96
CA PHE A 403 -17.34 -6.07 -1.93
C PHE A 403 -18.56 -6.63 -2.66
N ASP A 404 -19.46 -7.23 -1.90
CA ASP A 404 -20.76 -7.76 -2.33
C ASP A 404 -21.86 -7.09 -1.52
N PRO A 405 -22.30 -5.87 -1.91
CA PRO A 405 -23.26 -5.10 -1.14
C PRO A 405 -24.68 -5.62 -1.31
N THR A 406 -25.51 -5.33 -0.33
CA THR A 406 -26.96 -5.53 -0.39
C THR A 406 -27.65 -4.18 -0.18
N PRO A 407 -28.39 -3.65 -1.17
CA PRO A 407 -28.71 -4.24 -2.49
C PRO A 407 -27.46 -4.45 -3.37
N ALA A 408 -27.56 -5.40 -4.32
CA ALA A 408 -26.47 -5.66 -5.26
C ALA A 408 -26.24 -4.46 -6.20
N LEU A 409 -25.03 -4.35 -6.72
CA LEU A 409 -24.69 -3.34 -7.73
C LEU A 409 -25.34 -3.69 -9.07
N ALA A 410 -25.92 -2.70 -9.75
CA ALA A 410 -26.41 -2.88 -11.14
C ALA A 410 -25.22 -3.02 -12.11
N GLU A 411 -24.11 -2.36 -11.82
CA GLU A 411 -22.84 -2.42 -12.56
C GLU A 411 -21.68 -2.59 -11.57
N PRO A 412 -20.63 -3.36 -11.91
CA PRO A 412 -19.48 -3.52 -11.03
C PRO A 412 -18.71 -2.20 -10.86
N VAL A 413 -18.14 -1.98 -9.67
CA VAL A 413 -17.27 -0.83 -9.39
C VAL A 413 -15.96 -0.92 -10.19
N LEU A 414 -15.45 -2.14 -10.37
CA LEU A 414 -14.21 -2.39 -11.09
C LEU A 414 -14.47 -2.78 -12.54
N THR A 415 -13.60 -2.34 -13.44
CA THR A 415 -13.58 -2.85 -14.81
C THR A 415 -13.22 -4.34 -14.84
N PRO A 416 -13.54 -5.07 -15.92
CA PRO A 416 -13.17 -6.48 -16.04
C PRO A 416 -11.66 -6.72 -15.89
N ALA A 417 -10.82 -5.87 -16.46
CA ALA A 417 -9.36 -5.97 -16.33
C ALA A 417 -8.87 -5.77 -14.88
N ALA A 418 -9.44 -4.79 -14.18
CA ALA A 418 -9.12 -4.55 -12.77
C ALA A 418 -9.54 -5.74 -11.89
N SER A 419 -10.73 -6.29 -12.11
CA SER A 419 -11.22 -7.49 -11.41
C SER A 419 -10.35 -8.71 -11.69
N ASP A 420 -9.98 -8.94 -12.97
CA ASP A 420 -9.11 -10.05 -13.38
C ASP A 420 -7.70 -9.92 -12.74
N SER A 421 -7.16 -8.70 -12.65
CA SER A 421 -5.87 -8.46 -12.00
C SER A 421 -5.86 -8.88 -10.52
N LEU A 422 -6.93 -8.57 -9.79
CA LEU A 422 -7.09 -8.99 -8.39
C LEU A 422 -7.29 -10.52 -8.28
N ALA A 423 -8.10 -11.10 -9.17
CA ALA A 423 -8.30 -12.55 -9.20
C ALA A 423 -7.00 -13.30 -9.44
N LYS A 424 -6.18 -12.83 -10.41
CA LYS A 424 -4.86 -13.41 -10.69
C LYS A 424 -3.87 -13.22 -9.52
N VAL A 425 -3.87 -12.06 -8.87
CA VAL A 425 -3.03 -11.89 -7.67
C VAL A 425 -3.43 -12.88 -6.59
N ASN A 426 -4.72 -13.06 -6.32
CA ASN A 426 -5.19 -14.05 -5.33
C ASN A 426 -4.85 -15.49 -5.74
N GLU A 427 -4.91 -15.83 -7.03
CA GLU A 427 -4.55 -17.16 -7.55
C GLU A 427 -3.06 -17.49 -7.37
N TYR A 428 -2.20 -16.47 -7.60
CA TYR A 428 -0.75 -16.62 -7.60
C TYR A 428 -0.07 -16.00 -6.37
N MET A 429 -0.85 -15.65 -5.34
CA MET A 429 -0.33 -15.02 -4.13
C MET A 429 0.59 -15.99 -3.37
N VAL A 430 1.76 -15.50 -2.97
CA VAL A 430 2.69 -16.18 -2.08
C VAL A 430 3.15 -15.18 -1.02
N MET A 431 3.15 -15.60 0.24
CA MET A 431 3.68 -14.78 1.33
C MET A 431 5.21 -14.86 1.36
N ASP A 432 5.87 -13.77 1.62
CA ASP A 432 7.30 -13.72 1.92
C ASP A 432 7.55 -14.12 3.38
N HIS A 433 8.79 -14.31 3.74
CA HIS A 433 9.22 -14.63 5.11
C HIS A 433 9.07 -13.46 6.10
N ASN A 434 8.71 -12.25 5.62
CA ASN A 434 8.42 -11.07 6.45
C ASN A 434 9.58 -10.71 7.40
N LEU A 435 10.81 -10.72 6.89
CA LEU A 435 11.99 -10.39 7.67
C LEU A 435 12.02 -8.89 8.02
N LEU A 436 11.94 -8.59 9.30
CA LEU A 436 12.16 -7.24 9.81
C LEU A 436 13.66 -6.97 9.95
N ILE A 437 14.15 -5.96 9.26
CA ILE A 437 15.52 -5.51 9.43
C ILE A 437 15.61 -4.71 10.74
N PRO A 438 16.51 -5.08 11.69
CA PRO A 438 16.73 -4.34 12.91
C PRO A 438 17.11 -2.88 12.63
N GLU A 439 16.67 -1.95 13.49
CA GLU A 439 16.91 -0.51 13.30
C GLU A 439 18.40 -0.18 13.17
N GLU A 440 19.23 -0.80 13.98
CA GLU A 440 20.70 -0.63 13.96
C GLU A 440 21.36 -1.08 12.67
N LEU A 441 20.71 -1.99 11.89
CA LEU A 441 21.21 -2.48 10.60
C LEU A 441 20.59 -1.74 9.41
N THR A 442 19.57 -0.89 9.60
CA THR A 442 18.87 -0.19 8.52
C THR A 442 19.81 0.66 7.64
N PRO A 443 20.75 1.47 8.17
CA PRO A 443 21.65 2.25 7.31
C PRO A 443 22.55 1.38 6.43
N GLN A 444 22.96 0.23 6.95
CA GLN A 444 23.78 -0.75 6.25
C GLN A 444 22.95 -1.45 5.16
N TRP A 445 21.72 -1.84 5.49
CA TRP A 445 20.75 -2.39 4.53
C TRP A 445 20.49 -1.46 3.36
N ASP A 446 20.31 -0.17 3.62
CA ASP A 446 20.08 0.83 2.58
C ASP A 446 21.30 0.99 1.66
N ALA A 447 22.50 1.04 2.23
CA ALA A 447 23.75 1.10 1.46
C ALA A 447 23.94 -0.14 0.57
N MET A 448 23.62 -1.33 1.09
CA MET A 448 23.68 -2.58 0.34
C MET A 448 22.65 -2.63 -0.80
N ASN A 449 21.43 -2.14 -0.57
CA ASN A 449 20.40 -2.05 -1.61
C ASN A 449 20.78 -1.05 -2.70
N GLN A 450 21.41 0.06 -2.35
CA GLN A 450 21.94 1.00 -3.33
C GLN A 450 23.04 0.37 -4.20
N LEU A 451 23.97 -0.37 -3.58
CA LEU A 451 24.99 -1.12 -4.30
C LEU A 451 24.37 -2.13 -5.28
N TYR A 452 23.36 -2.88 -4.83
CA TYR A 452 22.63 -3.80 -5.70
C TYR A 452 22.01 -3.08 -6.90
N ASN A 453 21.30 -1.98 -6.68
CA ASN A 453 20.62 -1.25 -7.75
C ASN A 453 21.61 -0.73 -8.80
N GLU A 454 22.81 -0.28 -8.39
CA GLU A 454 23.87 0.14 -9.31
C GLU A 454 24.35 -1.03 -10.18
N TYR A 455 24.72 -2.16 -9.56
CA TYR A 455 25.24 -3.32 -10.30
C TYR A 455 24.18 -3.97 -11.18
N ALA A 456 22.97 -4.19 -10.68
CA ALA A 456 21.86 -4.77 -11.42
C ALA A 456 21.51 -3.94 -12.66
N SER A 457 21.40 -2.62 -12.51
CA SER A 457 21.10 -1.71 -13.63
C SER A 457 22.21 -1.68 -14.67
N ASP A 458 23.48 -1.68 -14.24
CA ASP A 458 24.63 -1.70 -15.14
C ASP A 458 24.75 -3.03 -15.91
N ILE A 459 24.46 -4.16 -15.25
CA ILE A 459 24.43 -5.47 -15.88
C ILE A 459 23.31 -5.54 -16.92
N VAL A 460 22.10 -5.15 -16.55
CA VAL A 460 20.94 -5.20 -17.47
C VAL A 460 21.16 -4.35 -18.70
N ARG A 461 21.76 -3.15 -18.56
CA ARG A 461 22.08 -2.25 -19.68
C ARG A 461 23.33 -2.68 -20.47
N GLY A 462 24.03 -3.73 -20.06
CA GLY A 462 25.27 -4.18 -20.69
C GLY A 462 26.48 -3.25 -20.44
N VAL A 463 26.40 -2.35 -19.48
CA VAL A 463 27.53 -1.50 -19.03
C VAL A 463 28.57 -2.37 -18.31
N LYS A 464 28.11 -3.33 -17.53
CA LYS A 464 28.92 -4.39 -16.91
C LYS A 464 28.50 -5.76 -17.50
N SER A 465 29.44 -6.68 -17.60
CA SER A 465 29.10 -8.07 -17.93
C SER A 465 28.43 -8.76 -16.74
N ILE A 466 27.75 -9.87 -16.98
CA ILE A 466 27.13 -10.67 -15.91
C ILE A 466 28.16 -11.18 -14.88
N ASP A 467 29.44 -11.31 -15.25
CA ASP A 467 30.52 -11.68 -14.34
C ASP A 467 30.73 -10.64 -13.23
N ALA A 468 30.33 -9.37 -13.45
CA ALA A 468 30.36 -8.33 -12.42
C ALA A 468 29.41 -8.62 -11.24
N PHE A 469 28.46 -9.56 -11.41
CA PHE A 469 27.63 -10.01 -10.30
C PHE A 469 28.45 -10.68 -9.18
N ASP A 470 29.48 -11.42 -9.53
CA ASP A 470 30.35 -12.06 -8.52
C ASP A 470 31.17 -11.00 -7.75
N GLU A 471 31.58 -9.91 -8.42
CA GLU A 471 32.18 -8.75 -7.77
C GLU A 471 31.19 -8.05 -6.83
N PHE A 472 29.93 -7.90 -7.27
CA PHE A 472 28.86 -7.36 -6.44
C PHE A 472 28.67 -8.20 -5.18
N VAL A 473 28.54 -9.53 -5.28
CA VAL A 473 28.37 -10.42 -4.11
C VAL A 473 29.55 -10.30 -3.13
N ALA A 474 30.79 -10.20 -3.65
CA ALA A 474 31.95 -9.99 -2.79
C ALA A 474 31.84 -8.66 -2.00
N LYS A 475 31.48 -7.56 -2.68
CA LYS A 475 31.26 -6.25 -2.04
C LYS A 475 30.06 -6.25 -1.09
N TRP A 476 28.98 -6.95 -1.44
CA TRP A 476 27.83 -7.15 -0.57
C TRP A 476 28.27 -7.76 0.76
N ASN A 477 29.03 -8.85 0.72
CA ASN A 477 29.53 -9.52 1.91
C ASN A 477 30.47 -8.64 2.74
N GLU A 478 31.35 -7.86 2.09
CA GLU A 478 32.27 -6.93 2.75
C GLU A 478 31.54 -5.75 3.43
N ASN A 479 30.39 -5.32 2.89
CA ASN A 479 29.63 -4.17 3.41
C ASN A 479 28.51 -4.57 4.38
N GLY A 480 28.53 -5.78 4.92
CA GLY A 480 27.61 -6.24 5.95
C GLY A 480 26.79 -7.48 5.60
N GLY A 481 26.94 -8.01 4.38
CA GLY A 481 26.25 -9.21 3.98
C GLY A 481 26.46 -10.40 4.91
N ASN A 482 27.63 -10.48 5.54
CA ASN A 482 27.93 -11.51 6.56
C ASN A 482 27.10 -11.33 7.83
N ASP A 483 26.94 -10.08 8.30
CA ASP A 483 26.11 -9.79 9.50
C ASP A 483 24.63 -10.13 9.23
N PHE A 484 24.18 -9.83 8.02
CA PHE A 484 22.81 -10.20 7.59
C PHE A 484 22.67 -11.70 7.35
N HIS A 485 23.72 -12.39 6.89
CA HIS A 485 23.70 -13.85 6.79
C HIS A 485 23.48 -14.47 8.17
N ASP A 486 24.19 -14.01 9.19
CA ASP A 486 24.03 -14.47 10.57
C ASP A 486 22.60 -14.20 11.07
N LEU A 487 22.03 -13.01 10.80
CA LEU A 487 20.64 -12.70 11.11
C LEU A 487 19.65 -13.69 10.46
N LEU A 488 19.87 -14.06 9.20
CA LEU A 488 19.00 -15.03 8.50
C LEU A 488 19.09 -16.42 9.11
N GLN A 489 20.31 -16.89 9.48
CA GLN A 489 20.49 -18.17 10.13
C GLN A 489 19.86 -18.19 11.53
N GLU A 490 19.94 -17.10 12.29
CA GLU A 490 19.30 -16.98 13.59
C GLU A 490 17.76 -16.97 13.49
N THR A 491 17.24 -16.38 12.42
CA THR A 491 15.78 -16.20 12.23
C THR A 491 15.12 -17.45 11.63
N PHE A 492 15.77 -18.12 10.68
CA PHE A 492 15.16 -19.17 9.85
C PHE A 492 15.94 -20.50 9.85
N GLY A 493 17.16 -20.55 10.42
CA GLY A 493 18.07 -21.70 10.41
C GLY A 493 17.83 -22.81 11.43
#